data_e6693044f327730cb9a4b30301b69166
#
_entry.id   e6693044f327730cb9a4b30301b69166
#
_cell.length_a   1.000
_cell.length_b   1.000
_cell.length_c   1.000
_cell.angle_alpha   90.00
_cell.angle_beta   90.00
_cell.angle_gamma   90.00
#
_symmetry.space_group_name_H-M   'P 1'
#
loop_
_entity.id
_entity.type
_entity.pdbx_description
1 polymer ?
#
loop_
_entity_poly.entity_id
_entity_poly.type
_entity_poly.pdbx_seq_one_letter_code
_entity_poly.pdbx_strand_id
1 'polypeptide(L)'
;MSWLRHRQPLLLTALLDGLALAIGLFSISEARHGVQLNSIQQIIGLIISYWILSWLFGSYSLLRWPKLSWPLMLQRVGLSALATLMLALLTGWLVKTTPLELPLLQRGSLGPLMLFTGIASIAIRVFLHHLQTKRTTRWSALVDATEKDQIKKEWHRCLNRLEPQLFELSCLRSAFEAPGAMLAVSPIIQQSVDLQPLLQEALVRGMRLTSLAQLAEEELQRIPAQWLDQSVLQLGELADGRQLGLSRQLKRFADLLISAVLLICTIPILIPIALAIYLQDRGPVFYSQIRTGLFGEPFKIYKLRTMHQKAETNGPRWSGLNDQRITPMGKWLRQTRLDELPQLLNIIKGEMSLIGPRPERPELEHNLEAEIPNYRLRHLLRPGLSGWAQVNMAYASSVEDAELKLSYDLYYLRNYGPWLDLLILMKTIKTVLKGAGR
;
A
#
# COMPACT_ATOMS: atom_id res chain seq x y z
N MET A 1 -13.14 -2.05 -11.10
CA MET A 1 -12.01 -1.65 -10.22
C MET A 1 -11.71 -2.82 -9.29
N SER A 2 -10.73 -3.66 -9.67
CA SER A 2 -10.37 -4.89 -8.94
C SER A 2 -9.92 -4.63 -7.50
N TRP A 3 -9.19 -3.55 -7.26
CA TRP A 3 -8.69 -3.17 -5.95
C TRP A 3 -9.79 -2.84 -4.91
N LEU A 4 -11.00 -2.43 -5.34
CA LEU A 4 -12.12 -2.14 -4.46
C LEU A 4 -12.74 -3.43 -3.91
N ARG A 5 -12.79 -4.49 -4.71
CA ARG A 5 -13.32 -5.80 -4.29
C ARG A 5 -12.52 -6.37 -3.11
N HIS A 6 -11.20 -6.25 -3.14
CA HIS A 6 -10.33 -6.72 -2.05
C HIS A 6 -10.46 -5.91 -0.75
N ARG A 7 -11.15 -4.78 -0.79
CA ARG A 7 -11.32 -3.85 0.35
C ARG A 7 -12.73 -3.76 0.86
N GLN A 8 -13.69 -4.31 0.14
CA GLN A 8 -15.06 -4.38 0.63
C GLN A 8 -15.14 -4.95 2.05
N PRO A 9 -14.44 -6.05 2.40
CA PRO A 9 -14.46 -6.56 3.78
C PRO A 9 -13.89 -5.58 4.79
N LEU A 10 -12.90 -4.80 4.40
CA LEU A 10 -12.21 -3.82 5.21
C LEU A 10 -13.12 -2.62 5.51
N LEU A 11 -13.76 -2.08 4.46
CA LEU A 11 -14.73 -1.00 4.57
C LEU A 11 -15.96 -1.44 5.37
N LEU A 12 -16.46 -2.64 5.09
CA LEU A 12 -17.58 -3.20 5.83
C LEU A 12 -17.25 -3.38 7.32
N THR A 13 -16.05 -3.86 7.64
CA THR A 13 -15.60 -3.98 9.04
C THR A 13 -15.52 -2.61 9.72
N ALA A 14 -14.96 -1.60 9.06
CA ALA A 14 -14.87 -0.27 9.61
C ALA A 14 -16.27 0.34 9.86
N LEU A 15 -17.19 0.14 8.92
CA LEU A 15 -18.56 0.60 9.03
C LEU A 15 -19.29 -0.10 10.20
N LEU A 16 -19.16 -1.41 10.32
CA LEU A 16 -19.75 -2.19 11.42
C LEU A 16 -19.13 -1.84 12.78
N ASP A 17 -17.81 -1.61 12.85
CA ASP A 17 -17.16 -1.13 14.07
C ASP A 17 -17.69 0.24 14.49
N GLY A 18 -17.86 1.17 13.54
CA GLY A 18 -18.45 2.49 13.79
C GLY A 18 -19.89 2.40 14.26
N LEU A 19 -20.66 1.50 13.67
CA LEU A 19 -22.06 1.26 14.05
C LEU A 19 -22.15 0.66 15.46
N ALA A 20 -21.29 -0.32 15.80
CA ALA A 20 -21.24 -0.90 17.14
C ALA A 20 -20.90 0.18 18.20
N LEU A 21 -19.96 1.06 17.91
CA LEU A 21 -19.59 2.16 18.79
C LEU A 21 -20.74 3.17 18.93
N ALA A 22 -21.44 3.50 17.83
CA ALA A 22 -22.61 4.39 17.87
C ALA A 22 -23.75 3.79 18.68
N ILE A 23 -24.04 2.49 18.53
CA ILE A 23 -25.07 1.78 19.32
C ILE A 23 -24.68 1.80 20.80
N GLY A 24 -23.44 1.51 21.16
CA GLY A 24 -22.98 1.55 22.54
C GLY A 24 -23.11 2.94 23.17
N LEU A 25 -22.78 4.00 22.43
CA LEU A 25 -22.97 5.39 22.86
C LEU A 25 -24.44 5.76 23.02
N PHE A 26 -25.28 5.36 22.08
CA PHE A 26 -26.72 5.60 22.14
C PHE A 26 -27.34 4.93 23.37
N SER A 27 -27.01 3.66 23.63
CA SER A 27 -27.50 2.90 24.80
C SER A 27 -27.09 3.55 26.13
N ILE A 28 -25.86 4.09 26.23
CA ILE A 28 -25.40 4.83 27.42
C ILE A 28 -26.13 6.16 27.55
N SER A 29 -26.37 6.85 26.43
CA SER A 29 -27.07 8.14 26.42
C SER A 29 -28.52 8.00 26.86
N GLU A 30 -29.22 6.98 26.36
CA GLU A 30 -30.62 6.72 26.73
C GLU A 30 -30.76 6.37 28.21
N ALA A 31 -29.84 5.59 28.76
CA ALA A 31 -29.80 5.25 30.17
C ALA A 31 -29.52 6.45 31.10
N ARG A 32 -29.07 7.60 30.58
CA ARG A 32 -28.67 8.80 31.33
C ARG A 32 -29.40 10.09 30.97
N HIS A 33 -30.66 10.00 30.50
CA HIS A 33 -31.53 11.19 30.26
C HIS A 33 -31.26 12.05 29.02
N GLY A 34 -31.30 11.46 27.86
CA GLY A 34 -31.54 12.18 26.58
C GLY A 34 -30.28 12.62 25.83
N VAL A 35 -30.33 12.51 24.51
CA VAL A 35 -29.28 12.92 23.56
C VAL A 35 -29.40 14.41 23.30
N GLN A 36 -28.42 15.22 23.73
CA GLN A 36 -28.32 16.62 23.28
C GLN A 36 -27.58 16.69 21.94
N LEU A 37 -27.95 17.62 21.06
CA LEU A 37 -27.34 17.79 19.72
C LEU A 37 -25.81 18.00 19.75
N ASN A 38 -25.28 18.60 20.81
CA ASN A 38 -23.83 18.76 21.02
C ASN A 38 -23.09 17.42 21.15
N SER A 39 -23.80 16.31 21.43
CA SER A 39 -23.24 14.97 21.53
C SER A 39 -22.84 14.36 20.18
N ILE A 40 -23.43 14.82 19.06
CA ILE A 40 -23.19 14.26 17.73
C ILE A 40 -21.73 14.49 17.28
N GLN A 41 -21.19 15.67 17.53
CA GLN A 41 -19.79 15.98 17.16
C GLN A 41 -18.80 15.09 17.94
N GLN A 42 -19.10 14.81 19.19
CA GLN A 42 -18.29 13.94 20.05
C GLN A 42 -18.38 12.47 19.60
N ILE A 43 -19.57 12.01 19.22
CA ILE A 43 -19.79 10.68 18.66
C ILE A 43 -18.98 10.51 17.38
N ILE A 44 -19.08 11.46 16.46
CA ILE A 44 -18.33 11.44 15.19
C ILE A 44 -16.83 11.47 15.47
N GLY A 45 -16.36 12.34 16.37
CA GLY A 45 -14.95 12.43 16.74
C GLY A 45 -14.41 11.11 17.32
N LEU A 46 -15.18 10.44 18.17
CA LEU A 46 -14.80 9.16 18.76
C LEU A 46 -14.77 8.03 17.70
N ILE A 47 -15.76 7.98 16.81
CA ILE A 47 -15.80 7.02 15.70
C ILE A 47 -14.58 7.20 14.78
N ILE A 48 -14.29 8.44 14.37
CA ILE A 48 -13.14 8.76 13.51
C ILE A 48 -11.84 8.37 14.21
N SER A 49 -11.69 8.68 15.48
CA SER A 49 -10.51 8.32 16.28
C SER A 49 -10.34 6.81 16.36
N TYR A 50 -11.41 6.06 16.62
CA TYR A 50 -11.38 4.60 16.63
C TYR A 50 -11.00 4.01 15.27
N TRP A 51 -11.53 4.56 14.17
CA TRP A 51 -11.19 4.13 12.81
C TRP A 51 -9.72 4.36 12.49
N ILE A 52 -9.20 5.54 12.80
CA ILE A 52 -7.80 5.91 12.55
C ILE A 52 -6.87 5.01 13.36
N LEU A 53 -7.12 4.83 14.64
CA LEU A 53 -6.29 4.01 15.51
C LEU A 53 -6.38 2.53 15.15
N SER A 54 -7.58 2.01 14.85
CA SER A 54 -7.75 0.62 14.36
C SER A 54 -7.02 0.38 13.05
N TRP A 55 -7.01 1.36 12.15
CA TRP A 55 -6.23 1.30 10.94
C TRP A 55 -4.71 1.35 11.23
N LEU A 56 -4.26 2.23 12.11
CA LEU A 56 -2.85 2.38 12.50
C LEU A 56 -2.29 1.09 13.11
N PHE A 57 -3.00 0.48 14.06
CA PHE A 57 -2.62 -0.79 14.68
C PHE A 57 -2.85 -2.00 13.77
N GLY A 58 -3.46 -1.82 12.60
CA GLY A 58 -3.64 -2.86 11.59
C GLY A 58 -4.75 -3.85 11.92
N SER A 59 -5.69 -3.48 12.76
CA SER A 59 -6.87 -4.28 13.11
C SER A 59 -7.69 -4.68 11.89
N TYR A 60 -7.81 -3.81 10.87
CA TYR A 60 -8.52 -4.09 9.64
C TYR A 60 -7.77 -5.03 8.67
N SER A 61 -6.47 -5.19 8.80
CA SER A 61 -5.70 -6.07 7.93
C SER A 61 -5.84 -7.56 8.29
N LEU A 62 -6.42 -7.88 9.44
CA LEU A 62 -6.58 -9.27 9.93
C LEU A 62 -7.45 -10.14 9.02
N LEU A 63 -8.50 -9.56 8.42
CA LEU A 63 -9.40 -10.28 7.52
C LEU A 63 -8.76 -10.74 6.20
N ARG A 64 -7.57 -10.26 5.88
CA ARG A 64 -6.83 -10.71 4.70
C ARG A 64 -6.04 -12.01 4.92
N TRP A 65 -5.96 -12.47 6.16
CA TRP A 65 -5.20 -13.65 6.51
C TRP A 65 -6.05 -14.90 6.34
N PRO A 66 -5.55 -15.96 5.72
CA PRO A 66 -6.31 -17.20 5.50
C PRO A 66 -6.66 -17.88 6.83
N LYS A 67 -5.83 -17.72 7.83
CA LYS A 67 -6.10 -18.18 9.20
C LYS A 67 -6.14 -16.99 10.16
N LEU A 68 -7.25 -16.83 10.86
CA LEU A 68 -7.42 -15.79 11.86
C LEU A 68 -6.63 -16.16 13.12
N SER A 69 -5.59 -15.38 13.44
CA SER A 69 -4.80 -15.59 14.67
C SER A 69 -5.47 -14.89 15.85
N TRP A 70 -5.99 -15.66 16.80
CA TRP A 70 -6.63 -15.13 18.00
C TRP A 70 -5.75 -14.17 18.82
N PRO A 71 -4.45 -14.49 19.11
CA PRO A 71 -3.59 -13.57 19.87
C PRO A 71 -3.39 -12.24 19.16
N LEU A 72 -3.14 -12.25 17.86
CA LEU A 72 -2.96 -11.03 17.07
C LEU A 72 -4.25 -10.20 16.96
N MET A 73 -5.41 -10.86 16.91
CA MET A 73 -6.70 -10.19 16.87
C MET A 73 -6.98 -9.48 18.20
N LEU A 74 -6.83 -10.18 19.31
CA LEU A 74 -6.96 -9.61 20.65
C LEU A 74 -5.99 -8.45 20.88
N GLN A 75 -4.73 -8.62 20.50
CA GLN A 75 -3.72 -7.57 20.63
C GLN A 75 -4.08 -6.33 19.82
N ARG A 76 -4.42 -6.47 18.54
CA ARG A 76 -4.65 -5.31 17.66
C ARG A 76 -5.96 -4.59 17.98
N VAL A 77 -7.03 -5.33 18.24
CA VAL A 77 -8.33 -4.74 18.61
C VAL A 77 -8.24 -4.13 20.02
N GLY A 78 -7.61 -4.84 20.97
CA GLY A 78 -7.40 -4.33 22.32
C GLY A 78 -6.55 -3.05 22.34
N LEU A 79 -5.44 -3.00 21.60
CA LEU A 79 -4.63 -1.78 21.47
C LEU A 79 -5.42 -0.63 20.83
N SER A 80 -6.27 -0.91 19.84
CA SER A 80 -7.10 0.12 19.22
C SER A 80 -8.12 0.70 20.22
N ALA A 81 -8.79 -0.15 20.96
CA ALA A 81 -9.77 0.25 21.99
C ALA A 81 -9.09 1.03 23.13
N LEU A 82 -7.96 0.53 23.64
CA LEU A 82 -7.19 1.19 24.71
C LEU A 82 -6.65 2.56 24.26
N ALA A 83 -6.09 2.65 23.05
CA ALA A 83 -5.57 3.91 22.53
C ALA A 83 -6.68 4.93 22.29
N THR A 84 -7.87 4.49 21.82
CA THR A 84 -9.04 5.36 21.67
C THR A 84 -9.53 5.85 23.05
N LEU A 85 -9.56 4.98 24.04
CA LEU A 85 -9.89 5.34 25.42
C LEU A 85 -8.93 6.41 25.96
N MET A 86 -7.62 6.19 25.81
CA MET A 86 -6.60 7.14 26.26
C MET A 86 -6.72 8.50 25.55
N LEU A 87 -6.94 8.49 24.24
CA LEU A 87 -7.14 9.71 23.48
C LEU A 87 -8.40 10.47 23.92
N ALA A 88 -9.51 9.76 24.15
CA ALA A 88 -10.75 10.35 24.64
C ALA A 88 -10.60 10.94 26.04
N LEU A 89 -9.87 10.27 26.94
CA LEU A 89 -9.56 10.78 28.28
C LEU A 89 -8.65 12.01 28.23
N LEU A 90 -7.65 12.02 27.36
CA LEU A 90 -6.73 13.14 27.16
C LEU A 90 -7.44 14.35 26.61
N THR A 91 -8.26 14.17 25.57
CA THR A 91 -9.06 15.25 24.98
C THR A 91 -10.07 15.80 25.98
N GLY A 92 -10.74 14.94 26.75
CA GLY A 92 -11.64 15.35 27.84
C GLY A 92 -10.93 16.12 28.96
N TRP A 93 -9.65 15.85 29.22
CA TRP A 93 -8.83 16.59 30.20
C TRP A 93 -8.39 17.94 29.64
N LEU A 94 -7.97 18.02 28.37
CA LEU A 94 -7.53 19.26 27.71
C LEU A 94 -8.68 20.24 27.49
N VAL A 95 -9.88 19.78 27.15
CA VAL A 95 -11.06 20.61 26.86
C VAL A 95 -11.76 21.09 28.14
N LYS A 96 -11.40 20.59 29.32
CA LYS A 96 -11.93 21.05 30.62
C LYS A 96 -11.70 22.53 30.94
N THR A 97 -10.97 23.25 30.12
CA THR A 97 -10.81 24.71 30.28
C THR A 97 -12.01 25.54 29.77
N THR A 98 -13.00 24.90 29.16
CA THR A 98 -14.26 25.53 28.77
C THR A 98 -15.44 24.86 29.48
N PRO A 99 -16.48 25.61 29.94
CA PRO A 99 -17.61 25.08 30.70
C PRO A 99 -18.58 24.24 29.86
N LEU A 100 -18.13 23.60 28.80
CA LEU A 100 -18.91 22.62 28.03
C LEU A 100 -18.95 21.31 28.81
N GLU A 101 -20.03 21.10 29.54
CA GLU A 101 -20.36 19.83 30.14
C GLU A 101 -20.42 18.76 29.06
N LEU A 102 -19.50 17.79 29.12
CA LEU A 102 -19.39 16.64 28.23
C LEU A 102 -19.96 15.38 28.91
N PRO A 103 -21.30 15.23 29.02
CA PRO A 103 -21.90 14.15 29.80
C PRO A 103 -21.62 12.75 29.27
N LEU A 104 -21.37 12.60 27.94
CA LEU A 104 -21.11 11.31 27.30
C LEU A 104 -19.68 10.80 27.48
N LEU A 105 -18.71 11.68 27.72
CA LEU A 105 -17.30 11.31 27.90
C LEU A 105 -16.89 11.21 29.39
N GLN A 106 -17.84 10.98 30.28
CA GLN A 106 -17.53 10.75 31.69
C GLN A 106 -16.68 9.48 31.85
N ARG A 107 -15.65 9.56 32.72
CA ARG A 107 -14.65 8.50 32.94
C ARG A 107 -15.26 7.13 33.19
N GLY A 108 -16.43 7.06 33.87
CA GLY A 108 -17.11 5.81 34.22
C GLY A 108 -17.85 5.12 33.07
N SER A 109 -18.14 5.81 31.93
CA SER A 109 -18.86 5.22 30.80
C SER A 109 -17.94 4.83 29.64
N LEU A 110 -16.78 5.48 29.51
CA LEU A 110 -15.84 5.22 28.41
C LEU A 110 -15.20 3.82 28.48
N GLY A 111 -14.87 3.35 29.69
CA GLY A 111 -14.28 2.01 29.88
C GLY A 111 -15.21 0.89 29.38
N PRO A 112 -16.44 0.78 29.93
CA PRO A 112 -17.43 -0.19 29.45
C PRO A 112 -17.76 -0.06 27.98
N LEU A 113 -17.85 1.16 27.42
CA LEU A 113 -18.07 1.41 25.99
C LEU A 113 -16.95 0.82 25.13
N MET A 114 -15.69 1.06 25.49
CA MET A 114 -14.55 0.54 24.73
C MET A 114 -14.44 -0.98 24.86
N LEU A 115 -14.79 -1.55 26.00
CA LEU A 115 -14.85 -2.99 26.18
C LEU A 115 -15.94 -3.60 25.28
N PHE A 116 -17.15 -3.04 25.28
CA PHE A 116 -18.25 -3.46 24.39
C PHE A 116 -17.82 -3.36 22.92
N THR A 117 -17.27 -2.23 22.51
CA THR A 117 -16.80 -2.01 21.14
C THR A 117 -15.71 -3.01 20.77
N GLY A 118 -14.79 -3.31 21.65
CA GLY A 118 -13.73 -4.30 21.45
C GLY A 118 -14.30 -5.72 21.23
N ILE A 119 -15.24 -6.15 22.07
CA ILE A 119 -15.91 -7.45 21.94
C ILE A 119 -16.72 -7.52 20.65
N ALA A 120 -17.52 -6.50 20.34
CA ALA A 120 -18.28 -6.42 19.10
C ALA A 120 -17.37 -6.46 17.87
N SER A 121 -16.28 -5.72 17.90
CA SER A 121 -15.27 -5.69 16.85
C SER A 121 -14.63 -7.06 16.59
N ILE A 122 -14.36 -7.83 17.64
CA ILE A 122 -13.87 -9.21 17.53
C ILE A 122 -14.94 -10.10 16.90
N ALA A 123 -16.17 -10.03 17.38
CA ALA A 123 -17.30 -10.82 16.87
C ALA A 123 -17.54 -10.54 15.37
N ILE A 124 -17.52 -9.27 14.97
CA ILE A 124 -17.65 -8.85 13.56
C ILE A 124 -16.56 -9.50 12.70
N ARG A 125 -15.29 -9.51 13.15
CA ARG A 125 -14.18 -10.10 12.40
C ARG A 125 -14.31 -11.61 12.26
N VAL A 126 -14.70 -12.30 13.31
CA VAL A 126 -14.93 -13.76 13.28
C VAL A 126 -16.08 -14.09 12.32
N PHE A 127 -17.18 -13.35 12.40
CA PHE A 127 -18.33 -13.54 11.53
C PHE A 127 -17.98 -13.28 10.05
N LEU A 128 -17.35 -12.16 9.75
CA LEU A 128 -16.94 -11.82 8.39
C LEU A 128 -15.91 -12.81 7.83
N HIS A 129 -14.98 -13.28 8.67
CA HIS A 129 -14.00 -14.28 8.25
C HIS A 129 -14.70 -15.61 7.90
N HIS A 130 -15.68 -16.03 8.70
CA HIS A 130 -16.48 -17.24 8.41
C HIS A 130 -17.27 -17.12 7.09
N LEU A 131 -17.84 -15.95 6.82
CA LEU A 131 -18.53 -15.68 5.55
C LEU A 131 -17.58 -15.69 4.35
N GLN A 132 -16.36 -15.17 4.53
CA GLN A 132 -15.35 -15.14 3.47
C GLN A 132 -14.81 -16.53 3.14
N THR A 133 -14.53 -17.36 4.14
CA THR A 133 -14.04 -18.73 3.92
C THR A 133 -15.03 -19.59 3.16
N LYS A 134 -16.33 -19.32 3.29
CA LYS A 134 -17.38 -20.00 2.47
C LYS A 134 -17.45 -19.49 1.02
N ARG A 135 -16.92 -18.30 0.73
CA ARG A 135 -16.99 -17.64 -0.59
C ARG A 135 -15.67 -17.68 -1.38
N THR A 136 -14.63 -18.33 -0.88
CA THR A 136 -13.37 -18.43 -1.61
C THR A 136 -13.58 -19.24 -2.89
N THR A 137 -13.81 -18.56 -4.00
CA THR A 137 -13.66 -19.12 -5.34
C THR A 137 -12.20 -19.55 -5.46
N ARG A 138 -11.98 -20.87 -5.53
CA ARG A 138 -10.65 -21.40 -5.81
C ARG A 138 -10.32 -21.09 -7.27
N TRP A 139 -9.28 -20.34 -7.49
CA TRP A 139 -8.75 -20.13 -8.81
C TRP A 139 -8.05 -21.41 -9.28
N SER A 140 -8.32 -21.77 -10.52
CA SER A 140 -7.58 -22.79 -11.25
C SER A 140 -6.72 -22.08 -12.28
N ALA A 141 -5.49 -22.50 -12.46
CA ALA A 141 -4.61 -21.98 -13.49
C ALA A 141 -4.15 -23.11 -14.41
N LEU A 142 -4.34 -22.91 -15.70
CA LEU A 142 -3.83 -23.78 -16.75
C LEU A 142 -2.45 -23.27 -17.13
N VAL A 143 -1.45 -24.11 -16.95
CA VAL A 143 -0.03 -23.73 -17.02
C VAL A 143 0.78 -24.78 -17.78
N ASP A 144 1.82 -24.34 -18.45
CA ASP A 144 2.84 -25.24 -18.95
C ASP A 144 3.71 -25.79 -17.79
N ALA A 145 4.25 -26.98 -17.96
CA ALA A 145 5.07 -27.63 -16.94
C ALA A 145 6.28 -26.75 -16.50
N THR A 146 6.85 -26.00 -17.44
CA THR A 146 7.98 -25.10 -17.20
C THR A 146 7.65 -23.87 -16.35
N GLU A 147 6.39 -23.42 -16.37
CA GLU A 147 5.94 -22.22 -15.63
C GLU A 147 5.50 -22.52 -14.20
N LYS A 148 5.26 -23.80 -13.87
CA LYS A 148 4.68 -24.21 -12.59
C LYS A 148 5.48 -23.75 -11.37
N ASP A 149 6.79 -23.89 -11.43
CA ASP A 149 7.67 -23.50 -10.33
C ASP A 149 7.81 -21.98 -10.20
N GLN A 150 7.75 -21.26 -11.32
CA GLN A 150 7.73 -19.81 -11.32
C GLN A 150 6.45 -19.27 -10.65
N ILE A 151 5.31 -19.86 -10.97
CA ILE A 151 4.02 -19.45 -10.38
C ILE A 151 4.02 -19.68 -8.88
N LYS A 152 4.47 -20.86 -8.43
CA LYS A 152 4.62 -21.14 -7.00
C LYS A 152 5.56 -20.16 -6.31
N LYS A 153 6.74 -19.88 -6.91
CA LYS A 153 7.69 -18.88 -6.40
C LYS A 153 7.04 -17.51 -6.25
N GLU A 154 6.26 -17.08 -7.24
CA GLU A 154 5.56 -15.80 -7.20
C GLU A 154 4.47 -15.75 -6.09
N TRP A 155 3.72 -16.82 -5.88
CA TRP A 155 2.74 -16.87 -4.78
C TRP A 155 3.40 -16.96 -3.41
N HIS A 156 4.48 -17.70 -3.26
CA HIS A 156 5.23 -17.81 -2.01
C HIS A 156 5.88 -16.49 -1.56
N ARG A 157 6.23 -15.61 -2.49
CA ARG A 157 6.70 -14.25 -2.19
C ARG A 157 5.62 -13.38 -1.52
N CYS A 158 4.36 -13.77 -1.62
CA CYS A 158 3.22 -13.09 -0.99
C CYS A 158 2.74 -13.89 0.22
N LEU A 159 3.17 -13.51 1.41
CA LEU A 159 2.67 -14.09 2.66
C LEU A 159 1.14 -13.98 2.71
N ASN A 160 0.46 -15.10 3.02
CA ASN A 160 -0.98 -15.19 3.28
C ASN A 160 -1.92 -15.12 2.05
N ARG A 161 -1.52 -15.61 0.90
CA ARG A 161 -2.42 -15.82 -0.24
C ARG A 161 -2.62 -17.31 -0.50
N LEU A 162 -3.86 -17.66 -0.87
CA LEU A 162 -4.18 -19.02 -1.30
C LEU A 162 -3.57 -19.22 -2.69
N GLU A 163 -2.81 -20.30 -2.83
CA GLU A 163 -2.27 -20.69 -4.12
C GLU A 163 -3.41 -21.18 -5.04
N PRO A 164 -3.37 -20.81 -6.34
CA PRO A 164 -4.28 -21.37 -7.32
C PRO A 164 -4.01 -22.86 -7.49
N GLN A 165 -5.03 -23.62 -7.82
CA GLN A 165 -4.84 -25.00 -8.26
C GLN A 165 -4.19 -24.98 -9.65
N LEU A 166 -2.99 -25.53 -9.75
CA LEU A 166 -2.25 -25.58 -11.01
C LEU A 166 -2.58 -26.87 -11.75
N PHE A 167 -3.13 -26.72 -12.96
CA PHE A 167 -3.42 -27.81 -13.88
C PHE A 167 -2.45 -27.73 -15.06
N GLU A 168 -1.80 -28.85 -15.35
CA GLU A 168 -1.05 -29.00 -16.58
C GLU A 168 -1.99 -29.27 -17.74
N LEU A 169 -1.53 -29.00 -18.95
CA LEU A 169 -2.27 -29.17 -20.18
C LEU A 169 -2.83 -30.59 -20.34
N SER A 170 -2.10 -31.60 -19.89
CA SER A 170 -2.51 -33.00 -19.85
C SER A 170 -3.74 -33.26 -18.98
N CYS A 171 -4.02 -32.40 -18.01
CA CYS A 171 -5.14 -32.50 -17.06
C CYS A 171 -6.29 -31.55 -17.37
N LEU A 172 -6.40 -31.06 -18.60
CA LEU A 172 -7.38 -30.04 -19.00
C LEU A 172 -8.83 -30.45 -18.70
N ARG A 173 -9.18 -31.72 -18.90
CA ARG A 173 -10.56 -32.22 -18.61
C ARG A 173 -10.94 -32.09 -17.15
N SER A 174 -10.02 -32.35 -16.24
CA SER A 174 -10.28 -32.20 -14.80
C SER A 174 -10.39 -30.73 -14.36
N ALA A 175 -9.75 -29.80 -15.08
CA ALA A 175 -9.93 -28.38 -14.85
C ALA A 175 -11.33 -27.87 -15.25
N PHE A 176 -11.97 -28.51 -16.25
CA PHE A 176 -13.33 -28.21 -16.70
C PHE A 176 -14.43 -28.80 -15.81
N GLU A 177 -14.11 -29.82 -15.03
CA GLU A 177 -15.08 -30.46 -14.13
C GLU A 177 -15.22 -29.76 -12.77
N ALA A 178 -14.34 -28.80 -12.48
CA ALA A 178 -14.39 -28.02 -11.25
C ALA A 178 -15.56 -27.01 -11.30
N PRO A 179 -16.61 -27.16 -10.50
CA PRO A 179 -17.80 -26.31 -10.60
C PRO A 179 -17.48 -24.86 -10.23
N GLY A 180 -17.82 -23.95 -11.13
CA GLY A 180 -17.68 -22.50 -10.91
C GLY A 180 -16.25 -21.98 -10.94
N ALA A 181 -15.30 -22.73 -11.45
CA ALA A 181 -13.89 -22.37 -11.47
C ALA A 181 -13.64 -21.21 -12.45
N MET A 182 -12.96 -20.19 -11.96
CA MET A 182 -12.30 -19.20 -12.80
C MET A 182 -10.97 -19.80 -13.25
N LEU A 183 -10.76 -19.91 -14.57
CA LEU A 183 -9.56 -20.49 -15.14
C LEU A 183 -8.63 -19.39 -15.64
N ALA A 184 -7.45 -19.29 -15.03
CA ALA A 184 -6.38 -18.45 -15.51
C ALA A 184 -5.52 -19.22 -16.52
N VAL A 185 -5.21 -18.59 -17.64
CA VAL A 185 -4.41 -19.20 -18.71
C VAL A 185 -3.05 -18.50 -18.77
N SER A 186 -1.97 -19.31 -18.86
CA SER A 186 -0.63 -18.75 -18.98
C SER A 186 -0.39 -18.09 -20.35
N PRO A 187 0.55 -17.15 -20.47
CA PRO A 187 0.87 -16.52 -21.74
C PRO A 187 1.33 -17.51 -22.84
N ILE A 188 2.06 -18.54 -22.45
CA ILE A 188 2.54 -19.58 -23.37
C ILE A 188 1.35 -20.35 -23.96
N ILE A 189 0.41 -20.73 -23.14
CA ILE A 189 -0.79 -21.46 -23.56
C ILE A 189 -1.72 -20.56 -24.35
N GLN A 190 -1.85 -19.30 -23.99
CA GLN A 190 -2.70 -18.34 -24.69
C GLN A 190 -2.26 -18.11 -26.15
N GLN A 191 -0.96 -18.20 -26.41
CA GLN A 191 -0.38 -18.04 -27.75
C GLN A 191 -0.43 -19.32 -28.60
N SER A 192 -0.73 -20.47 -28.01
CA SER A 192 -0.80 -21.73 -28.71
C SER A 192 -2.08 -21.85 -29.56
N VAL A 193 -1.91 -21.97 -30.87
CA VAL A 193 -3.03 -22.06 -31.83
C VAL A 193 -3.83 -23.34 -31.60
N ASP A 194 -3.18 -24.43 -31.24
CA ASP A 194 -3.80 -25.75 -31.05
C ASP A 194 -4.78 -25.79 -29.87
N LEU A 195 -4.68 -24.85 -28.95
CA LEU A 195 -5.49 -24.79 -27.74
C LEU A 195 -6.69 -23.85 -27.85
N GLN A 196 -6.77 -23.04 -28.89
CA GLN A 196 -7.87 -22.11 -29.11
C GLN A 196 -9.25 -22.78 -29.11
N PRO A 197 -9.46 -23.95 -29.78
CA PRO A 197 -10.74 -24.64 -29.76
C PRO A 197 -11.16 -25.08 -28.34
N LEU A 198 -10.20 -25.53 -27.51
CA LEU A 198 -10.44 -25.94 -26.13
C LEU A 198 -10.80 -24.76 -25.23
N LEU A 199 -10.14 -23.62 -25.41
CA LEU A 199 -10.46 -22.39 -24.67
C LEU A 199 -11.86 -21.89 -25.06
N GLN A 200 -12.25 -22.01 -26.33
CA GLN A 200 -13.61 -21.68 -26.78
C GLN A 200 -14.64 -22.61 -26.16
N GLU A 201 -14.38 -23.91 -26.07
CA GLU A 201 -15.26 -24.87 -25.41
C GLU A 201 -15.45 -24.53 -23.92
N ALA A 202 -14.38 -24.11 -23.23
CA ALA A 202 -14.46 -23.64 -21.85
C ALA A 202 -15.38 -22.42 -21.69
N LEU A 203 -15.30 -21.46 -22.60
CA LEU A 203 -16.19 -20.29 -22.63
C LEU A 203 -17.65 -20.69 -22.87
N VAL A 204 -17.90 -21.60 -23.83
CA VAL A 204 -19.26 -22.12 -24.11
C VAL A 204 -19.85 -22.83 -22.91
N ARG A 205 -19.03 -23.51 -22.11
CA ARG A 205 -19.46 -24.14 -20.84
C ARG A 205 -19.66 -23.13 -19.70
N GLY A 206 -19.51 -21.82 -19.97
CA GLY A 206 -19.72 -20.75 -18.97
C GLY A 206 -18.56 -20.54 -18.01
N MET A 207 -17.38 -21.10 -18.31
CA MET A 207 -16.17 -20.83 -17.51
C MET A 207 -15.68 -19.41 -17.76
N ARG A 208 -15.24 -18.75 -16.71
CA ARG A 208 -14.64 -17.43 -16.82
C ARG A 208 -13.13 -17.57 -17.06
N LEU A 209 -12.71 -17.31 -18.28
CA LEU A 209 -11.30 -17.29 -18.64
C LEU A 209 -10.67 -15.95 -18.29
N THR A 210 -9.45 -15.98 -17.81
CA THR A 210 -8.63 -14.78 -17.51
C THR A 210 -7.16 -15.07 -17.83
N SER A 211 -6.34 -14.05 -17.96
CA SER A 211 -4.90 -14.24 -18.08
C SER A 211 -4.26 -14.44 -16.70
N LEU A 212 -3.09 -15.10 -16.67
CA LEU A 212 -2.30 -15.25 -15.45
C LEU A 212 -1.89 -13.89 -14.87
N ALA A 213 -1.59 -12.90 -15.72
CA ALA A 213 -1.31 -11.53 -15.29
C ALA A 213 -2.50 -10.90 -14.58
N GLN A 214 -3.72 -11.09 -15.10
CA GLN A 214 -4.93 -10.56 -14.47
C GLN A 214 -5.25 -11.28 -13.15
N LEU A 215 -5.02 -12.59 -13.06
CA LEU A 215 -5.12 -13.33 -11.79
C LEU A 215 -4.14 -12.78 -10.76
N ALA A 216 -2.87 -12.54 -11.14
CA ALA A 216 -1.87 -11.95 -10.25
C ALA A 216 -2.25 -10.52 -9.84
N GLU A 217 -2.79 -9.73 -10.75
CA GLU A 217 -3.29 -8.39 -10.47
C GLU A 217 -4.40 -8.42 -9.42
N GLU A 218 -5.37 -9.33 -9.56
CA GLU A 218 -6.48 -9.47 -8.62
C GLU A 218 -6.02 -10.02 -7.26
N GLU A 219 -5.24 -11.10 -7.24
CA GLU A 219 -4.89 -11.81 -6.01
C GLU A 219 -3.66 -11.24 -5.31
N LEU A 220 -2.59 -10.91 -6.06
CA LEU A 220 -1.32 -10.48 -5.50
C LEU A 220 -1.19 -8.95 -5.41
N GLN A 221 -2.05 -8.19 -6.11
CA GLN A 221 -1.96 -6.73 -6.26
C GLN A 221 -0.60 -6.29 -6.84
N ARG A 222 -0.06 -7.09 -7.74
CA ARG A 222 1.13 -6.87 -8.53
C ARG A 222 1.05 -7.63 -9.85
N ILE A 223 1.82 -7.24 -10.84
CA ILE A 223 1.84 -7.85 -12.17
C ILE A 223 3.27 -8.25 -12.48
N PRO A 224 3.64 -9.56 -12.41
CA PRO A 224 4.95 -10.02 -12.82
C PRO A 224 5.22 -9.63 -14.29
N ALA A 225 6.39 -9.04 -14.56
CA ALA A 225 6.72 -8.49 -15.86
C ALA A 225 6.75 -9.55 -16.97
N GLN A 226 7.11 -10.77 -16.60
CA GLN A 226 7.15 -11.94 -17.49
C GLN A 226 5.76 -12.43 -17.95
N TRP A 227 4.69 -12.07 -17.23
CA TRP A 227 3.31 -12.45 -17.58
C TRP A 227 2.56 -11.34 -18.33
N LEU A 228 3.21 -10.23 -18.61
CA LEU A 228 2.64 -9.20 -19.46
C LEU A 228 2.54 -9.72 -20.89
N ASP A 229 1.31 -9.83 -21.36
CA ASP A 229 1.02 -10.22 -22.74
C ASP A 229 1.33 -9.07 -23.70
N GLN A 230 1.83 -9.40 -24.88
CA GLN A 230 2.07 -8.41 -25.96
C GLN A 230 0.80 -7.65 -26.35
N SER A 231 -0.37 -8.27 -26.20
CA SER A 231 -1.66 -7.60 -26.45
C SER A 231 -1.89 -6.40 -25.53
N VAL A 232 -1.47 -6.48 -24.29
CA VAL A 232 -1.55 -5.38 -23.30
C VAL A 232 -0.61 -4.24 -23.69
N LEU A 233 0.54 -4.56 -24.27
CA LEU A 233 1.52 -3.57 -24.76
C LEU A 233 1.08 -2.92 -26.08
N GLN A 234 0.43 -3.69 -26.97
CA GLN A 234 -0.02 -3.22 -28.28
C GLN A 234 -1.23 -2.29 -28.24
N LEU A 235 -2.09 -2.45 -27.25
CA LEU A 235 -3.34 -1.67 -27.17
C LEU A 235 -3.16 -0.26 -26.60
N GLY A 236 -1.95 0.15 -26.23
CA GLY A 236 -1.75 1.47 -25.60
C GLY A 236 -2.52 1.67 -24.29
N GLU A 237 -3.29 0.65 -23.85
CA GLU A 237 -4.15 0.73 -22.67
C GLU A 237 -3.39 1.07 -21.38
N LEU A 238 -2.09 0.80 -21.37
CA LEU A 238 -1.21 1.19 -20.26
C LEU A 238 -0.94 2.71 -20.23
N ALA A 239 -0.93 3.37 -21.40
CA ALA A 239 -0.51 4.77 -21.51
C ALA A 239 -1.65 5.75 -21.83
N ASP A 240 -2.65 5.37 -22.63
CA ASP A 240 -3.54 6.32 -23.29
C ASP A 240 -4.89 6.57 -22.61
N GLY A 241 -5.51 5.57 -22.01
CA GLY A 241 -6.94 5.68 -21.69
C GLY A 241 -7.26 6.51 -20.45
N ARG A 242 -6.34 6.69 -19.51
CA ARG A 242 -6.64 7.29 -18.21
C ARG A 242 -5.74 8.47 -17.82
N GLN A 243 -4.68 8.72 -18.56
CA GLN A 243 -3.74 9.82 -18.25
C GLN A 243 -4.02 11.12 -19.00
N LEU A 244 -4.83 11.09 -20.03
CA LEU A 244 -5.20 12.25 -20.85
C LEU A 244 -6.52 12.81 -20.33
N GLY A 245 -6.46 13.88 -19.54
CA GLY A 245 -7.65 14.59 -19.12
C GLY A 245 -7.65 15.12 -17.69
N LEU A 246 -8.83 15.40 -17.18
CA LEU A 246 -9.10 16.01 -15.88
C LEU A 246 -8.41 15.29 -14.71
N SER A 247 -8.32 13.96 -14.74
CA SER A 247 -7.67 13.16 -13.71
C SER A 247 -6.18 13.49 -13.52
N ARG A 248 -5.45 13.71 -14.62
CA ARG A 248 -4.03 14.10 -14.60
C ARG A 248 -3.83 15.51 -14.05
N GLN A 249 -4.71 16.43 -14.45
CA GLN A 249 -4.67 17.82 -13.96
C GLN A 249 -4.99 17.87 -12.46
N LEU A 250 -6.02 17.15 -12.02
CA LEU A 250 -6.38 17.03 -10.60
C LEU A 250 -5.24 16.43 -9.77
N LYS A 251 -4.59 15.38 -10.27
CA LYS A 251 -3.43 14.81 -9.60
C LYS A 251 -2.30 15.84 -9.50
N ARG A 252 -1.99 16.53 -10.59
CA ARG A 252 -0.93 17.55 -10.59
C ARG A 252 -1.23 18.68 -9.62
N PHE A 253 -2.48 19.14 -9.58
CA PHE A 253 -2.94 20.14 -8.62
C PHE A 253 -2.79 19.64 -7.17
N ALA A 254 -3.21 18.41 -6.89
CA ALA A 254 -3.04 17.78 -5.58
C ALA A 254 -1.57 17.64 -5.19
N ASP A 255 -0.71 17.18 -6.11
CA ASP A 255 0.74 17.08 -5.91
C ASP A 255 1.34 18.45 -5.53
N LEU A 256 0.99 19.50 -6.24
CA LEU A 256 1.48 20.86 -5.97
C LEU A 256 0.99 21.39 -4.63
N LEU A 257 -0.32 21.28 -4.36
CA LEU A 257 -0.92 21.81 -3.13
C LEU A 257 -0.34 21.09 -1.90
N ILE A 258 -0.35 19.76 -1.90
CA ILE A 258 0.14 18.98 -0.76
C ILE A 258 1.65 19.19 -0.58
N SER A 259 2.44 19.22 -1.66
CA SER A 259 3.87 19.46 -1.57
C SER A 259 4.21 20.86 -1.05
N ALA A 260 3.48 21.88 -1.46
CA ALA A 260 3.66 23.24 -0.97
C ALA A 260 3.34 23.34 0.53
N VAL A 261 2.21 22.77 0.97
CA VAL A 261 1.84 22.74 2.39
C VAL A 261 2.88 21.97 3.21
N LEU A 262 3.27 20.78 2.76
CA LEU A 262 4.29 19.98 3.45
C LEU A 262 5.63 20.71 3.52
N LEU A 263 6.05 21.39 2.45
CA LEU A 263 7.31 22.14 2.45
C LEU A 263 7.26 23.27 3.48
N ILE A 264 6.19 24.05 3.51
CA ILE A 264 6.01 25.14 4.49
C ILE A 264 6.03 24.59 5.92
N CYS A 265 5.30 23.51 6.19
CA CYS A 265 5.23 22.90 7.53
C CYS A 265 6.57 22.27 7.95
N THR A 266 7.39 21.81 7.02
CA THR A 266 8.65 21.10 7.33
C THR A 266 9.86 22.02 7.37
N ILE A 267 9.83 23.23 6.80
CA ILE A 267 10.92 24.21 6.88
C ILE A 267 11.40 24.45 8.31
N PRO A 268 10.55 24.71 9.32
CA PRO A 268 11.00 24.92 10.69
C PRO A 268 11.75 23.72 11.29
N ILE A 269 11.46 22.51 10.80
CA ILE A 269 12.13 21.28 11.23
C ILE A 269 13.43 21.08 10.45
N LEU A 270 13.44 21.41 9.16
CA LEU A 270 14.60 21.22 8.29
C LEU A 270 15.77 22.17 8.65
N ILE A 271 15.48 23.39 9.12
CA ILE A 271 16.52 24.36 9.49
C ILE A 271 17.44 23.84 10.62
N PRO A 272 16.93 23.41 11.79
CA PRO A 272 17.79 22.86 12.84
C PRO A 272 18.48 21.55 12.42
N ILE A 273 17.83 20.70 11.62
CA ILE A 273 18.46 19.49 11.07
C ILE A 273 19.62 19.87 10.14
N ALA A 274 19.43 20.83 9.26
CA ALA A 274 20.48 21.34 8.36
C ALA A 274 21.68 21.87 9.14
N LEU A 275 21.40 22.62 10.20
CA LEU A 275 22.46 23.12 11.10
C LEU A 275 23.21 21.98 11.79
N ALA A 276 22.49 20.96 12.29
CA ALA A 276 23.10 19.79 12.93
C ALA A 276 24.00 18.99 11.94
N ILE A 277 23.55 18.79 10.69
CA ILE A 277 24.35 18.14 9.63
C ILE A 277 25.63 18.96 9.35
N TYR A 278 25.50 20.29 9.28
CA TYR A 278 26.67 21.19 9.06
C TYR A 278 27.66 21.14 10.21
N LEU A 279 27.18 21.18 11.45
CA LEU A 279 28.04 21.18 12.65
C LEU A 279 28.76 19.84 12.85
N GLN A 280 28.24 18.74 12.32
CA GLN A 280 28.84 17.41 12.48
C GLN A 280 30.23 17.32 11.80
N ASP A 281 30.40 17.84 10.60
CA ASP A 281 31.65 17.74 9.83
C ASP A 281 31.94 18.96 8.92
N ARG A 282 31.21 20.06 9.11
CA ARG A 282 31.29 21.32 8.34
C ARG A 282 31.19 21.12 6.81
N GLY A 283 30.58 20.01 6.37
CA GLY A 283 30.40 19.70 4.95
C GLY A 283 29.04 20.17 4.41
N PRO A 284 28.76 19.93 3.12
CA PRO A 284 27.51 20.33 2.49
C PRO A 284 26.30 19.65 3.16
N VAL A 285 25.26 20.44 3.41
CA VAL A 285 24.01 19.95 4.03
C VAL A 285 23.18 19.13 3.06
N PHE A 286 23.15 19.54 1.80
CA PHE A 286 22.38 18.89 0.76
C PHE A 286 23.25 17.96 -0.07
N TYR A 287 22.68 16.84 -0.42
CA TYR A 287 23.20 15.89 -1.38
C TYR A 287 22.29 15.87 -2.61
N SER A 288 22.89 15.79 -3.77
CA SER A 288 22.15 15.69 -5.03
C SER A 288 22.69 14.56 -5.89
N GLN A 289 21.79 13.91 -6.64
CA GLN A 289 22.10 12.76 -7.48
C GLN A 289 21.23 12.76 -8.72
N ILE A 290 21.77 12.31 -9.86
CA ILE A 290 20.99 12.08 -11.08
C ILE A 290 20.17 10.80 -10.93
N ARG A 291 18.93 10.86 -11.36
CA ARG A 291 17.97 9.75 -11.37
C ARG A 291 17.22 9.73 -12.69
N THR A 292 16.71 8.57 -13.05
CA THR A 292 15.87 8.40 -14.23
C THR A 292 14.43 8.82 -13.91
N GLY A 293 13.88 9.68 -14.76
CA GLY A 293 12.56 10.27 -14.62
C GLY A 293 11.54 9.77 -15.62
N LEU A 294 10.56 10.63 -15.92
CA LEU A 294 9.51 10.36 -16.89
C LEU A 294 10.14 10.13 -18.29
N PHE A 295 9.69 9.09 -18.98
CA PHE A 295 10.17 8.66 -20.30
C PHE A 295 11.68 8.37 -20.38
N GLY A 296 12.32 8.11 -19.24
CA GLY A 296 13.75 7.84 -19.18
C GLY A 296 14.63 9.10 -19.09
N GLU A 297 14.03 10.29 -19.05
CA GLU A 297 14.78 11.54 -18.99
C GLU A 297 15.49 11.70 -17.62
N PRO A 298 16.79 12.00 -17.59
CA PRO A 298 17.52 12.16 -16.34
C PRO A 298 17.15 13.49 -15.67
N PHE A 299 17.00 13.45 -14.34
CA PHE A 299 16.78 14.64 -13.52
C PHE A 299 17.57 14.57 -12.21
N LYS A 300 17.74 15.71 -11.53
CA LYS A 300 18.53 15.84 -10.31
C LYS A 300 17.62 15.84 -9.09
N ILE A 301 17.71 14.79 -8.24
CA ILE A 301 17.03 14.78 -6.94
C ILE A 301 17.85 15.51 -5.87
N TYR A 302 17.14 16.04 -4.87
CA TYR A 302 17.73 16.69 -3.70
C TYR A 302 17.37 15.93 -2.43
N LYS A 303 18.38 15.72 -1.56
CA LYS A 303 18.21 15.07 -0.24
C LYS A 303 19.04 15.79 0.81
N LEU A 304 18.73 15.59 2.10
CA LEU A 304 19.68 15.90 3.15
C LEU A 304 20.81 14.88 3.14
N ARG A 305 22.01 15.30 3.43
CA ARG A 305 23.17 14.41 3.52
C ARG A 305 23.05 13.51 4.75
N THR A 306 23.09 12.21 4.53
CA THR A 306 23.01 11.17 5.56
C THR A 306 24.24 10.30 5.65
N MET A 307 25.22 10.50 4.75
CA MET A 307 26.48 9.74 4.69
C MET A 307 27.68 10.66 4.94
N HIS A 308 28.78 10.07 5.36
CA HIS A 308 30.08 10.77 5.47
C HIS A 308 30.51 11.36 4.14
N GLN A 309 31.37 12.39 4.19
CA GLN A 309 31.98 12.93 2.98
C GLN A 309 32.79 11.81 2.28
N LYS A 310 32.78 11.82 0.95
CA LYS A 310 33.48 10.81 0.11
C LYS A 310 32.95 9.36 0.28
N ALA A 311 31.71 9.17 0.69
CA ALA A 311 31.10 7.84 0.87
C ALA A 311 31.02 6.99 -0.41
N GLU A 312 31.13 7.59 -1.60
CA GLU A 312 31.01 6.94 -2.91
C GLU A 312 32.34 6.90 -3.71
N THR A 313 33.49 6.95 -3.05
CA THR A 313 34.80 6.85 -3.72
C THR A 313 34.99 5.58 -4.55
N ASN A 314 34.29 4.49 -4.17
CA ASN A 314 34.36 3.21 -4.84
C ASN A 314 33.19 2.97 -5.82
N GLY A 315 32.59 4.03 -6.33
CA GLY A 315 31.48 3.99 -7.28
C GLY A 315 30.10 3.78 -6.65
N PRO A 316 29.04 3.79 -7.50
CA PRO A 316 27.65 3.67 -7.08
C PRO A 316 27.34 2.26 -6.55
N ARG A 317 26.78 2.20 -5.33
CA ARG A 317 26.34 0.94 -4.70
C ARG A 317 24.97 1.12 -4.02
N TRP A 318 24.19 0.06 -3.99
CA TRP A 318 23.03 0.02 -3.12
C TRP A 318 23.45 0.14 -1.65
N SER A 319 22.64 0.83 -0.87
CA SER A 319 22.86 0.97 0.58
C SER A 319 22.35 -0.29 1.28
N GLY A 320 23.23 -1.03 1.97
CA GLY A 320 22.87 -2.21 2.75
C GLY A 320 22.27 -1.86 4.12
N LEU A 321 21.85 -2.91 4.86
CA LEU A 321 21.23 -2.79 6.19
C LEU A 321 22.13 -2.13 7.24
N ASN A 322 23.43 -2.44 7.21
CA ASN A 322 24.45 -1.93 8.15
C ASN A 322 25.55 -1.18 7.41
N ASP A 323 25.15 -0.24 6.55
CA ASP A 323 26.09 0.55 5.75
C ASP A 323 26.87 1.51 6.66
N GLN A 324 28.17 1.23 6.84
CA GLN A 324 29.08 2.05 7.67
C GLN A 324 29.30 3.48 7.13
N ARG A 325 28.89 3.75 5.89
CA ARG A 325 28.95 5.10 5.29
C ARG A 325 27.92 6.04 5.89
N ILE A 326 26.89 5.51 6.58
CA ILE A 326 25.79 6.29 7.14
C ILE A 326 26.21 6.87 8.50
N THR A 327 26.05 8.18 8.68
CA THR A 327 26.29 8.83 9.97
C THR A 327 25.19 8.48 11.00
N PRO A 328 25.44 8.57 12.31
CA PRO A 328 24.41 8.34 13.33
C PRO A 328 23.18 9.22 13.12
N MET A 329 23.37 10.51 12.82
CA MET A 329 22.30 11.44 12.46
C MET A 329 21.60 11.01 11.17
N GLY A 330 22.36 10.56 10.17
CA GLY A 330 21.85 10.04 8.91
C GLY A 330 20.96 8.81 9.10
N LYS A 331 21.28 7.93 10.04
CA LYS A 331 20.46 6.77 10.37
C LYS A 331 19.06 7.20 10.87
N TRP A 332 19.01 8.14 11.80
CA TRP A 332 17.74 8.69 12.29
C TRP A 332 16.94 9.38 11.18
N LEU A 333 17.59 10.19 10.34
CA LEU A 333 16.95 10.89 9.21
C LEU A 333 16.33 9.89 8.21
N ARG A 334 17.02 8.79 7.89
CA ARG A 334 16.50 7.75 7.00
C ARG A 334 15.34 6.99 7.61
N GLN A 335 15.39 6.68 8.90
CA GLN A 335 14.28 6.01 9.61
C GLN A 335 13.00 6.85 9.60
N THR A 336 13.14 8.17 9.75
CA THR A 336 12.02 9.12 9.74
C THR A 336 11.67 9.63 8.35
N ARG A 337 12.46 9.32 7.32
CA ARG A 337 12.35 9.81 5.94
C ARG A 337 12.46 11.33 5.79
N LEU A 338 12.98 12.01 6.80
CA LEU A 338 13.20 13.46 6.76
C LEU A 338 14.27 13.86 5.76
N ASP A 339 15.21 12.96 5.45
CA ASP A 339 16.25 13.16 4.43
C ASP A 339 15.67 13.33 3.01
N GLU A 340 14.50 12.81 2.73
CA GLU A 340 13.86 12.88 1.42
C GLU A 340 12.96 14.11 1.24
N LEU A 341 12.67 14.89 2.30
CA LEU A 341 11.80 16.06 2.21
C LEU A 341 12.25 17.15 1.20
N PRO A 342 13.56 17.39 0.95
CA PRO A 342 13.95 18.32 -0.11
C PRO A 342 13.47 17.94 -1.51
N GLN A 343 13.09 16.67 -1.76
CA GLN A 343 12.49 16.24 -3.05
C GLN A 343 11.10 16.85 -3.29
N LEU A 344 10.45 17.43 -2.28
CA LEU A 344 9.24 18.23 -2.48
C LEU A 344 9.48 19.37 -3.49
N LEU A 345 10.69 19.90 -3.58
CA LEU A 345 11.08 20.86 -4.62
C LEU A 345 11.04 20.24 -6.04
N ASN A 346 11.46 18.97 -6.19
CA ASN A 346 11.38 18.28 -7.48
C ASN A 346 9.91 18.07 -7.89
N ILE A 347 9.02 17.83 -6.91
CA ILE A 347 7.58 17.72 -7.19
C ILE A 347 7.02 19.07 -7.65
N ILE A 348 7.38 20.17 -6.99
CA ILE A 348 6.94 21.51 -7.39
C ILE A 348 7.44 21.85 -8.80
N LYS A 349 8.69 21.51 -9.14
CA LYS A 349 9.26 21.69 -10.49
C LYS A 349 8.58 20.82 -11.56
N GLY A 350 7.90 19.72 -11.19
CA GLY A 350 7.24 18.81 -12.13
C GLY A 350 8.08 17.63 -12.57
N GLU A 351 9.28 17.47 -12.01
CA GLU A 351 10.18 16.34 -12.26
C GLU A 351 9.70 15.07 -11.56
N MET A 352 8.99 15.23 -10.43
CA MET A 352 8.43 14.15 -9.61
C MET A 352 6.93 14.37 -9.33
N SER A 353 6.31 13.35 -8.75
CA SER A 353 4.97 13.32 -8.15
C SER A 353 5.08 12.88 -6.68
N LEU A 354 4.08 13.13 -5.86
CA LEU A 354 4.01 12.55 -4.51
C LEU A 354 3.97 11.03 -4.57
N ILE A 355 3.19 10.48 -5.52
CA ILE A 355 2.99 9.05 -5.67
C ILE A 355 3.39 8.62 -7.08
N GLY A 356 4.28 7.64 -7.16
CA GLY A 356 4.79 7.06 -8.40
C GLY A 356 5.87 6.01 -8.14
N PRO A 357 6.43 5.40 -9.19
CA PRO A 357 7.60 4.52 -9.07
C PRO A 357 8.80 5.27 -8.47
N ARG A 358 9.57 4.60 -7.61
CA ARG A 358 10.77 5.23 -7.04
C ARG A 358 11.85 5.40 -8.12
N PRO A 359 12.43 6.61 -8.31
CA PRO A 359 13.44 6.83 -9.32
C PRO A 359 14.73 6.09 -8.98
N GLU A 360 15.32 5.41 -9.94
CA GLU A 360 16.59 4.69 -9.81
C GLU A 360 17.76 5.48 -10.42
N ARG A 361 18.97 5.02 -10.16
CA ARG A 361 20.20 5.56 -10.75
C ARG A 361 20.35 5.03 -12.18
N PRO A 362 20.64 5.88 -13.18
CA PRO A 362 20.83 5.41 -14.56
C PRO A 362 21.88 4.30 -14.69
N GLU A 363 22.95 4.37 -13.90
CA GLU A 363 24.04 3.38 -13.93
C GLU A 363 23.61 2.00 -13.45
N LEU A 364 22.64 1.93 -12.53
CA LEU A 364 22.08 0.66 -12.04
C LEU A 364 20.98 0.15 -12.97
N GLU A 365 20.22 1.04 -13.58
CA GLU A 365 19.12 0.67 -14.46
C GLU A 365 19.57 0.00 -15.75
N HIS A 366 20.70 0.42 -16.31
CA HIS A 366 21.23 -0.17 -17.54
C HIS A 366 21.39 -1.69 -17.43
N ASN A 367 21.88 -2.18 -16.29
CA ASN A 367 22.04 -3.62 -16.04
C ASN A 367 20.66 -4.28 -15.82
N LEU A 368 19.77 -3.64 -15.09
CA LEU A 368 18.43 -4.17 -14.81
C LEU A 368 17.56 -4.26 -16.07
N GLU A 369 17.69 -3.32 -17.00
CA GLU A 369 17.02 -3.35 -18.31
C GLU A 369 17.44 -4.53 -19.19
N ALA A 370 18.70 -4.97 -19.08
CA ALA A 370 19.20 -6.13 -19.81
C ALA A 370 18.69 -7.46 -19.23
N GLU A 371 18.44 -7.51 -17.91
CA GLU A 371 18.07 -8.74 -17.21
C GLU A 371 16.56 -8.90 -17.00
N ILE A 372 15.82 -7.78 -16.85
CA ILE A 372 14.41 -7.81 -16.50
C ILE A 372 13.56 -7.36 -17.69
N PRO A 373 12.66 -8.22 -18.21
CA PRO A 373 11.80 -7.86 -19.33
C PRO A 373 10.87 -6.71 -18.96
N ASN A 374 10.60 -5.84 -19.90
CA ASN A 374 9.65 -4.72 -19.75
C ASN A 374 10.03 -3.69 -18.65
N TYR A 375 11.31 -3.65 -18.22
CA TYR A 375 11.75 -2.77 -17.12
C TYR A 375 11.44 -1.30 -17.37
N ARG A 376 11.57 -0.83 -18.63
CA ARG A 376 11.32 0.56 -19.05
C ARG A 376 9.89 1.03 -18.88
N LEU A 377 8.91 0.13 -18.79
CA LEU A 377 7.51 0.52 -18.64
C LEU A 377 7.24 1.34 -17.38
N ARG A 378 8.07 1.21 -16.35
CA ARG A 378 7.96 2.02 -15.14
C ARG A 378 8.19 3.52 -15.38
N HIS A 379 8.90 3.88 -16.46
CA HIS A 379 9.18 5.27 -16.84
C HIS A 379 8.03 5.96 -17.57
N LEU A 380 6.95 5.25 -17.86
CA LEU A 380 5.71 5.85 -18.41
C LEU A 380 5.00 6.73 -17.37
N LEU A 381 5.40 6.66 -16.10
CA LEU A 381 4.89 7.50 -15.03
C LEU A 381 5.99 8.40 -14.46
N ARG A 382 5.59 9.58 -13.97
CA ARG A 382 6.50 10.40 -13.16
C ARG A 382 6.96 9.64 -11.93
N PRO A 383 8.26 9.66 -11.61
CA PRO A 383 8.76 9.06 -10.39
C PRO A 383 8.13 9.71 -9.17
N GLY A 384 7.93 8.90 -8.11
CA GLY A 384 7.26 9.31 -6.89
C GLY A 384 8.18 9.40 -5.68
N LEU A 385 7.83 10.30 -4.75
CA LEU A 385 8.42 10.33 -3.41
C LEU A 385 8.03 9.06 -2.64
N SER A 386 6.80 8.63 -2.78
CA SER A 386 6.29 7.33 -2.35
C SER A 386 5.68 6.56 -3.51
N GLY A 387 5.52 5.23 -3.38
CA GLY A 387 4.99 4.39 -4.44
C GLY A 387 4.42 3.07 -3.93
N TRP A 388 3.68 2.37 -4.81
CA TRP A 388 3.04 1.10 -4.45
C TRP A 388 4.06 0.02 -4.04
N ALA A 389 5.20 -0.05 -4.74
CA ALA A 389 6.31 -0.92 -4.35
C ALA A 389 6.85 -0.57 -2.96
N GLN A 390 7.13 0.71 -2.70
CA GLN A 390 7.72 1.19 -1.45
C GLN A 390 6.87 0.89 -0.20
N VAL A 391 5.54 0.82 -0.34
CA VAL A 391 4.63 0.56 0.80
C VAL A 391 4.24 -0.91 0.97
N ASN A 392 4.61 -1.79 0.02
CA ASN A 392 4.25 -3.21 0.06
C ASN A 392 5.45 -4.15 0.17
N MET A 393 6.67 -3.70 -0.11
CA MET A 393 7.87 -4.53 -0.01
C MET A 393 8.94 -3.88 0.86
N ALA A 394 9.84 -4.71 1.39
CA ALA A 394 11.05 -4.26 2.05
C ALA A 394 12.05 -3.68 1.03
N TYR A 395 13.22 -3.31 1.50
CA TYR A 395 14.27 -2.75 0.66
C TYR A 395 14.77 -3.78 -0.36
N ALA A 396 14.96 -3.34 -1.62
CA ALA A 396 15.48 -4.12 -2.72
C ALA A 396 17.02 -3.99 -2.81
N SER A 397 17.72 -5.13 -2.87
CA SER A 397 19.18 -5.18 -2.98
C SER A 397 19.69 -6.22 -4.00
N SER A 398 18.80 -6.92 -4.67
CA SER A 398 19.10 -7.92 -5.70
C SER A 398 18.29 -7.66 -6.97
N VAL A 399 18.62 -8.37 -8.04
CA VAL A 399 17.86 -8.33 -9.31
C VAL A 399 16.46 -8.87 -9.11
N GLU A 400 16.30 -9.96 -8.34
CA GLU A 400 14.99 -10.52 -8.00
C GLU A 400 14.13 -9.55 -7.22
N ASP A 401 14.72 -8.74 -6.34
CA ASP A 401 14.01 -7.69 -5.64
C ASP A 401 13.61 -6.55 -6.59
N ALA A 402 14.45 -6.23 -7.58
CA ALA A 402 14.15 -5.23 -8.59
C ALA A 402 13.00 -5.69 -9.52
N GLU A 403 12.97 -6.99 -9.88
CA GLU A 403 11.87 -7.61 -10.61
C GLU A 403 10.56 -7.55 -9.81
N LEU A 404 10.62 -7.93 -8.53
CA LEU A 404 9.47 -7.84 -7.63
C LEU A 404 8.98 -6.39 -7.51
N LYS A 405 9.89 -5.42 -7.39
CA LYS A 405 9.57 -3.99 -7.37
C LYS A 405 8.88 -3.54 -8.65
N LEU A 406 9.39 -3.96 -9.81
CA LEU A 406 8.77 -3.69 -11.10
C LEU A 406 7.34 -4.23 -11.15
N SER A 407 7.08 -5.42 -10.63
CA SER A 407 5.74 -6.02 -10.62
C SER A 407 4.71 -5.16 -9.86
N TYR A 408 5.12 -4.48 -8.79
CA TYR A 408 4.29 -3.50 -8.07
C TYR A 408 4.15 -2.18 -8.84
N ASP A 409 5.22 -1.72 -9.49
CA ASP A 409 5.20 -0.50 -10.30
C ASP A 409 4.26 -0.68 -11.52
N LEU A 410 4.25 -1.87 -12.15
CA LEU A 410 3.33 -2.22 -13.24
C LEU A 410 1.87 -2.29 -12.78
N TYR A 411 1.62 -2.82 -11.59
CA TYR A 411 0.28 -2.76 -11.00
C TYR A 411 -0.19 -1.32 -10.80
N TYR A 412 0.69 -0.45 -10.29
CA TYR A 412 0.38 0.95 -10.12
C TYR A 412 0.13 1.64 -11.46
N LEU A 413 0.94 1.37 -12.47
CA LEU A 413 0.77 1.88 -13.83
C LEU A 413 -0.63 1.55 -14.39
N ARG A 414 -1.07 0.30 -14.23
CA ARG A 414 -2.36 -0.17 -14.73
C ARG A 414 -3.56 0.33 -13.92
N ASN A 415 -3.40 0.44 -12.60
CA ASN A 415 -4.47 0.80 -11.67
C ASN A 415 -4.40 2.23 -11.15
N TYR A 416 -3.59 3.07 -11.80
CA TYR A 416 -3.41 4.47 -11.46
C TYR A 416 -4.74 5.19 -11.24
N GLY A 417 -4.84 5.96 -10.14
CA GLY A 417 -6.03 6.74 -9.85
C GLY A 417 -6.02 7.35 -8.45
N PRO A 418 -6.86 8.38 -8.19
CA PRO A 418 -6.86 9.14 -6.93
C PRO A 418 -7.03 8.27 -5.67
N TRP A 419 -7.84 7.22 -5.77
CA TRP A 419 -8.08 6.33 -4.64
C TRP A 419 -6.87 5.44 -4.32
N LEU A 420 -6.13 4.98 -5.33
CA LEU A 420 -4.90 4.22 -5.11
C LEU A 420 -3.81 5.13 -4.55
N ASP A 421 -3.73 6.37 -5.03
CA ASP A 421 -2.81 7.39 -4.52
C ASP A 421 -3.10 7.70 -3.05
N LEU A 422 -4.35 7.95 -2.69
CA LEU A 422 -4.75 8.18 -1.30
C LEU A 422 -4.35 6.99 -0.41
N LEU A 423 -4.56 5.78 -0.89
CA LEU A 423 -4.17 4.60 -0.15
C LEU A 423 -2.67 4.49 0.06
N ILE A 424 -1.86 4.78 -0.98
CA ILE A 424 -0.40 4.76 -0.89
C ILE A 424 0.04 5.82 0.13
N LEU A 425 -0.55 7.02 0.06
CA LEU A 425 -0.29 8.10 1.02
C LEU A 425 -0.56 7.65 2.45
N MET A 426 -1.74 7.05 2.70
CA MET A 426 -2.10 6.55 4.02
C MET A 426 -1.14 5.45 4.52
N LYS A 427 -0.75 4.51 3.65
CA LYS A 427 0.27 3.50 4.00
C LYS A 427 1.63 4.13 4.27
N THR A 428 2.02 5.16 3.52
CA THR A 428 3.28 5.90 3.72
C THR A 428 3.30 6.56 5.09
N ILE A 429 2.24 7.28 5.48
CA ILE A 429 2.10 7.87 6.80
C ILE A 429 2.26 6.80 7.89
N LYS A 430 1.59 5.65 7.73
CA LYS A 430 1.71 4.53 8.67
C LYS A 430 3.13 4.00 8.77
N THR A 431 3.86 3.92 7.67
CA THR A 431 5.26 3.44 7.63
C THR A 431 6.20 4.43 8.34
N VAL A 432 6.00 5.73 8.10
CA VAL A 432 6.77 6.81 8.75
C VAL A 432 6.52 6.83 10.26
N LEU A 433 5.25 6.77 10.69
CA LEU A 433 4.89 6.74 12.12
C LEU A 433 5.44 5.52 12.87
N LYS A 434 5.66 4.41 12.18
CA LYS A 434 6.30 3.21 12.76
C LYS A 434 7.82 3.26 12.77
N GLY A 435 8.44 4.32 12.26
CA GLY A 435 9.88 4.42 12.11
C GLY A 435 10.49 3.33 11.22
N ALA A 436 9.69 2.77 10.31
CA ALA A 436 10.10 1.71 9.38
C ALA A 436 10.70 2.27 8.08
N GLY A 437 11.07 3.55 8.05
CA GLY A 437 11.86 4.16 6.98
C GLY A 437 13.30 3.62 7.02
N ARG A 438 13.92 3.45 5.87
CA ARG A 438 15.33 3.06 5.74
C ARG A 438 16.01 3.95 4.73
#